data_5c014fb3cc46b422d829e97c263fb5f7
#
_entry.id   5c014fb3cc46b422d829e97c263fb5f7
#
_cell.length_a   1.000
_cell.length_b   1.000
_cell.length_c   1.000
_cell.angle_alpha   90.00
_cell.angle_beta   90.00
_cell.angle_gamma   90.00
#
_symmetry.space_group_name_H-M   'P 1'
#
loop_
_entity.id
_entity.type
_entity.pdbx_description
1 polymer ?
#
loop_
_entity_poly.entity_id
_entity_poly.type
_entity_poly.pdbx_seq_one_letter_code
_entity_poly.pdbx_strand_id
1 'polypeptide(L)'
;MGRFFLYRITLSRNSREKVGEVMKEINDVFIIGIDSGYGNIKTANCCFPASVAAYDTEPVFKDNLLVFDGRYYLIGEGHKEFLADKTKDIDYYVLALAAIARELNIRKITSGKFRIAAGLPLTWVSGQRNEFKDYLMQNREVEFTFRGTLYHVEIVGADVFPQGFAAVADRLSEFKGVNMLCDIGNGTMNIMFINDKKPVPGNMFTEKYGTHQCLLAVRENVMRVHHTTVDEAIINRVFRFGTADIMEDYLKTITDTATEYVAGIFQRLREHEYNPKLMRLYVLGGGSCLIRNFGVYDETRVTINDDICATAKGYEYLAEVNTKHGVYR
;
A
#
# COMPACT_ATOMS: atom_id res chain seq x y z
N MET A 1 -44.96 18.44 29.97
CA MET A 1 -44.28 17.24 30.50
C MET A 1 -43.68 16.47 29.32
N GLY A 2 -42.48 16.79 28.96
CA GLY A 2 -41.75 16.12 27.85
C GLY A 2 -40.61 15.28 28.41
N ARG A 3 -40.66 14.01 28.17
CA ARG A 3 -39.59 13.06 28.58
C ARG A 3 -38.45 13.15 27.58
N PHE A 4 -37.30 13.61 28.03
CA PHE A 4 -36.00 13.46 27.35
C PHE A 4 -35.55 12.00 27.44
N PHE A 5 -35.42 11.31 26.33
CA PHE A 5 -34.75 10.02 26.22
C PHE A 5 -33.23 10.26 26.03
N LEU A 6 -32.47 10.09 27.09
CA LEU A 6 -31.04 10.00 27.06
C LEU A 6 -30.63 8.63 26.42
N TYR A 7 -30.17 8.65 25.16
CA TYR A 7 -29.47 7.50 24.59
C TYR A 7 -28.11 7.40 25.23
N ARG A 8 -27.98 6.46 26.16
CA ARG A 8 -26.70 6.03 26.73
C ARG A 8 -25.97 5.22 25.65
N ILE A 9 -24.99 5.83 24.96
CA ILE A 9 -24.07 5.11 24.09
C ILE A 9 -23.15 4.29 25.01
N THR A 10 -23.43 3.01 25.11
CA THR A 10 -22.55 2.03 25.75
C THR A 10 -21.40 1.78 24.80
N LEU A 11 -20.28 2.49 24.99
CA LEU A 11 -19.01 2.13 24.35
C LEU A 11 -18.63 0.73 24.83
N SER A 12 -18.82 -0.26 23.99
CA SER A 12 -18.29 -1.61 24.15
C SER A 12 -16.78 -1.51 24.24
N ARG A 13 -16.22 -1.59 25.45
CA ARG A 13 -14.82 -1.87 25.73
C ARG A 13 -14.52 -3.31 25.29
N ASN A 14 -14.24 -3.51 24.02
CA ASN A 14 -13.55 -4.69 23.51
C ASN A 14 -12.64 -4.26 22.34
N SER A 15 -11.76 -3.28 22.57
CA SER A 15 -10.52 -3.18 21.85
C SER A 15 -9.58 -4.24 22.46
N ARG A 16 -9.71 -5.49 22.04
CA ARG A 16 -8.57 -6.39 22.05
C ARG A 16 -7.52 -5.68 21.20
N GLU A 17 -6.43 -5.25 21.83
CA GLU A 17 -5.22 -4.86 21.11
C GLU A 17 -4.98 -6.01 20.12
N LYS A 18 -5.10 -5.70 18.81
CA LYS A 18 -4.65 -6.62 17.77
C LYS A 18 -3.15 -6.71 17.99
N VAL A 19 -2.69 -7.77 18.64
CA VAL A 19 -1.28 -8.15 18.62
C VAL A 19 -0.93 -8.23 17.15
N GLY A 20 0.03 -7.42 16.69
CA GLY A 20 0.44 -7.38 15.29
C GLY A 20 0.80 -8.81 14.83
N GLU A 21 0.61 -9.10 13.56
CA GLU A 21 1.05 -10.38 13.00
C GLU A 21 2.54 -10.57 13.28
N VAL A 22 2.91 -11.76 13.74
CA VAL A 22 4.31 -12.09 14.03
C VAL A 22 5.09 -12.10 12.72
N MET A 23 6.19 -11.34 12.64
CA MET A 23 7.10 -11.35 11.49
C MET A 23 7.57 -12.79 11.23
N LYS A 24 7.56 -13.21 9.98
CA LYS A 24 8.04 -14.56 9.62
C LYS A 24 9.53 -14.66 9.87
N GLU A 25 9.96 -15.77 10.45
CA GLU A 25 11.35 -16.03 10.80
C GLU A 25 11.75 -17.44 10.33
N ILE A 26 12.90 -17.53 9.67
CA ILE A 26 13.49 -18.79 9.21
C ILE A 26 14.99 -18.76 9.52
N ASN A 27 15.47 -19.71 10.33
CA ASN A 27 16.90 -19.82 10.69
C ASN A 27 17.48 -18.49 11.22
N ASP A 28 16.83 -17.89 12.20
CA ASP A 28 17.20 -16.62 12.83
C ASP A 28 17.24 -15.41 11.85
N VAL A 29 16.57 -15.51 10.69
CA VAL A 29 16.41 -14.44 9.73
C VAL A 29 14.94 -14.04 9.66
N PHE A 30 14.66 -12.79 9.97
CA PHE A 30 13.34 -12.20 9.79
C PHE A 30 13.07 -11.90 8.33
N ILE A 31 11.89 -12.25 7.85
CA ILE A 31 11.40 -11.86 6.52
C ILE A 31 10.49 -10.65 6.70
N ILE A 32 10.80 -9.56 6.02
CA ILE A 32 9.98 -8.35 6.04
C ILE A 32 9.50 -8.00 4.65
N GLY A 33 8.19 -7.95 4.48
CA GLY A 33 7.54 -7.45 3.27
C GLY A 33 7.47 -5.93 3.28
N ILE A 34 7.99 -5.28 2.25
CA ILE A 34 7.95 -3.81 2.11
C ILE A 34 7.28 -3.47 0.78
N ASP A 35 6.03 -3.02 0.85
CA ASP A 35 5.32 -2.45 -0.29
C ASP A 35 5.64 -0.96 -0.39
N SER A 36 6.59 -0.65 -1.27
CA SER A 36 7.06 0.71 -1.53
C SER A 36 6.14 1.40 -2.55
N GLY A 37 4.92 1.73 -2.13
CA GLY A 37 3.98 2.50 -2.94
C GLY A 37 4.37 3.98 -3.06
N TYR A 38 3.76 4.68 -4.02
CA TYR A 38 4.02 6.12 -4.23
C TYR A 38 3.43 7.01 -3.13
N GLY A 39 2.31 6.63 -2.55
CA GLY A 39 1.67 7.40 -1.48
C GLY A 39 2.08 6.93 -0.08
N ASN A 40 2.25 5.63 0.10
CA ASN A 40 2.55 5.04 1.39
C ASN A 40 3.51 3.87 1.25
N ILE A 41 4.38 3.71 2.26
CA ILE A 41 5.12 2.49 2.53
C ILE A 41 4.27 1.62 3.45
N LYS A 42 4.20 0.34 3.15
CA LYS A 42 3.46 -0.62 3.96
C LYS A 42 4.30 -1.85 4.26
N THR A 43 4.16 -2.35 5.47
CA THR A 43 4.66 -3.65 5.90
C THR A 43 3.47 -4.52 6.32
N ALA A 44 3.69 -5.69 6.90
CA ALA A 44 2.61 -6.51 7.42
C ALA A 44 1.77 -5.78 8.49
N ASN A 45 2.39 -4.91 9.30
CA ASN A 45 1.76 -4.27 10.46
C ASN A 45 1.79 -2.73 10.43
N CYS A 46 2.49 -2.10 9.50
CA CYS A 46 2.69 -0.66 9.45
C CYS A 46 2.26 -0.07 8.10
N CYS A 47 1.74 1.16 8.16
CA CYS A 47 1.49 2.00 7.00
C CYS A 47 1.88 3.44 7.33
N PHE A 48 2.70 4.08 6.51
CA PHE A 48 3.15 5.45 6.70
C PHE A 48 3.45 6.12 5.36
N PRO A 49 3.42 7.49 5.29
CA PRO A 49 3.66 8.20 4.03
C PRO A 49 5.02 7.89 3.40
N ALA A 50 5.07 7.75 2.08
CA ALA A 50 6.27 7.48 1.29
C ALA A 50 7.04 8.76 0.94
N SER A 51 7.08 9.73 1.84
CA SER A 51 7.80 11.00 1.67
C SER A 51 8.96 11.10 2.66
N VAL A 52 10.03 11.78 2.23
CA VAL A 52 11.25 12.00 3.01
C VAL A 52 11.72 13.42 2.76
N ALA A 53 12.04 14.13 3.85
CA ALA A 53 12.77 15.40 3.79
C ALA A 53 14.16 15.19 4.38
N ALA A 54 15.21 15.44 3.59
CA ALA A 54 16.61 15.28 4.00
C ALA A 54 17.19 16.60 4.49
N TYR A 55 18.00 16.54 5.57
CA TYR A 55 18.65 17.69 6.20
C TYR A 55 20.11 17.36 6.51
N ASP A 56 20.99 18.34 6.33
CA ASP A 56 22.40 18.21 6.70
C ASP A 56 22.66 18.56 8.20
N THR A 57 21.69 19.21 8.84
CA THR A 57 21.71 19.54 10.28
C THR A 57 20.45 19.02 10.95
N GLU A 58 20.55 18.73 12.24
CA GLU A 58 19.45 18.16 13.00
C GLU A 58 18.22 19.10 13.01
N PRO A 59 17.04 18.63 12.53
CA PRO A 59 15.83 19.44 12.49
C PRO A 59 15.23 19.64 13.88
N VAL A 60 14.44 20.72 14.05
CA VAL A 60 13.78 21.06 15.31
C VAL A 60 12.70 20.03 15.67
N PHE A 61 11.89 19.60 14.68
CA PHE A 61 10.85 18.57 14.87
C PHE A 61 11.44 17.19 14.57
N LYS A 62 11.28 16.24 15.51
CA LYS A 62 11.97 14.94 15.47
C LYS A 62 11.05 13.72 15.52
N ASP A 63 9.74 13.91 15.41
CA ASP A 63 8.76 12.84 15.66
C ASP A 63 8.97 11.58 14.81
N ASN A 64 9.45 11.72 13.59
CA ASN A 64 9.78 10.62 12.68
C ASN A 64 11.20 10.76 12.13
N LEU A 65 12.11 11.29 12.92
CA LEU A 65 13.49 11.48 12.53
C LEU A 65 14.22 10.13 12.41
N LEU A 66 14.80 9.89 11.25
CA LEU A 66 15.76 8.83 10.98
C LEU A 66 17.14 9.48 10.74
N VAL A 67 18.17 8.96 11.41
CA VAL A 67 19.57 9.38 11.21
C VAL A 67 20.33 8.21 10.64
N PHE A 68 20.91 8.41 9.47
CA PHE A 68 21.68 7.39 8.77
C PHE A 68 22.84 8.06 8.00
N ASP A 69 24.03 7.50 8.09
CA ASP A 69 25.26 7.97 7.42
C ASP A 69 25.51 9.48 7.64
N GLY A 70 25.33 9.92 8.89
CA GLY A 70 25.57 11.31 9.30
C GLY A 70 24.53 12.33 8.80
N ARG A 71 23.48 11.92 8.12
CA ARG A 71 22.39 12.77 7.61
C ARG A 71 21.09 12.51 8.36
N TYR A 72 20.22 13.50 8.31
CA TYR A 72 18.94 13.52 9.01
C TYR A 72 17.79 13.45 8.00
N TYR A 73 16.84 12.53 8.23
CA TYR A 73 15.71 12.29 7.33
C TYR A 73 14.41 12.32 8.13
N LEU A 74 13.52 13.26 7.82
CA LEU A 74 12.16 13.27 8.39
C LEU A 74 11.22 12.41 7.50
N ILE A 75 10.76 11.31 8.07
CA ILE A 75 9.89 10.36 7.39
C ILE A 75 8.43 10.84 7.48
N GLY A 76 7.77 10.94 6.34
CA GLY A 76 6.38 11.40 6.23
C GLY A 76 6.27 12.89 5.96
N GLU A 77 7.38 13.61 5.85
CA GLU A 77 7.44 15.01 5.45
C GLU A 77 8.01 15.17 4.04
N GLY A 78 7.76 16.33 3.44
CA GLY A 78 8.15 16.60 2.07
C GLY A 78 7.14 16.04 1.04
N HIS A 79 7.40 16.35 -0.21
CA HIS A 79 6.62 15.87 -1.34
C HIS A 79 7.52 15.01 -2.23
N LYS A 80 7.14 13.75 -2.44
CA LYS A 80 7.86 12.89 -3.36
C LYS A 80 7.17 12.90 -4.73
N GLU A 81 7.89 13.36 -5.74
CA GLU A 81 7.45 13.20 -7.12
C GLU A 81 7.47 11.72 -7.54
N PHE A 82 6.62 11.38 -8.49
CA PHE A 82 6.63 10.07 -9.12
C PHE A 82 7.94 9.86 -9.87
N LEU A 83 8.81 9.00 -9.36
CA LEU A 83 10.00 8.52 -10.06
C LEU A 83 9.74 7.13 -10.63
N ALA A 84 9.92 6.98 -11.93
CA ALA A 84 9.81 5.70 -12.61
C ALA A 84 10.92 4.71 -12.19
N ASP A 85 12.00 5.21 -11.61
CA ASP A 85 13.15 4.43 -11.14
C ASP A 85 13.36 4.69 -9.64
N LYS A 86 13.16 3.65 -8.85
CA LYS A 86 13.26 3.71 -7.38
C LYS A 86 14.70 3.67 -6.86
N THR A 87 15.68 3.46 -7.72
CA THR A 87 17.10 3.33 -7.36
C THR A 87 17.88 4.64 -7.50
N LYS A 88 17.26 5.68 -8.08
CA LYS A 88 17.95 6.94 -8.41
C LYS A 88 18.31 7.82 -7.23
N ASP A 89 17.62 7.66 -6.11
CA ASP A 89 17.89 8.39 -4.88
C ASP A 89 17.91 7.44 -3.67
N ILE A 90 18.36 7.94 -2.53
CA ILE A 90 18.44 7.14 -1.29
C ILE A 90 17.09 6.99 -0.57
N ASP A 91 16.06 7.69 -1.00
CA ASP A 91 14.81 7.81 -0.25
C ASP A 91 14.12 6.46 0.00
N TYR A 92 14.03 5.60 -1.04
CA TYR A 92 13.41 4.29 -0.85
C TYR A 92 14.21 3.37 0.07
N TYR A 93 15.54 3.54 0.13
CA TYR A 93 16.37 2.83 1.08
C TYR A 93 16.12 3.32 2.51
N VAL A 94 16.10 4.61 2.73
CA VAL A 94 15.79 5.24 4.03
C VAL A 94 14.37 4.86 4.48
N LEU A 95 13.41 4.85 3.56
CA LEU A 95 12.05 4.38 3.84
C LEU A 95 12.00 2.89 4.21
N ALA A 96 12.85 2.06 3.60
CA ALA A 96 12.97 0.64 3.98
C ALA A 96 13.58 0.49 5.39
N LEU A 97 14.59 1.28 5.76
CA LEU A 97 15.13 1.31 7.12
C LEU A 97 14.07 1.75 8.14
N ALA A 98 13.28 2.77 7.82
CA ALA A 98 12.15 3.21 8.66
C ALA A 98 11.07 2.11 8.81
N ALA A 99 10.80 1.35 7.75
CA ALA A 99 9.89 0.21 7.78
C ALA A 99 10.39 -0.90 8.71
N ILE A 100 11.68 -1.26 8.61
CA ILE A 100 12.34 -2.23 9.49
C ILE A 100 12.25 -1.75 10.96
N ALA A 101 12.63 -0.51 11.23
CA ALA A 101 12.58 0.04 12.59
C ALA A 101 11.18 -0.02 13.20
N ARG A 102 10.14 0.30 12.43
CA ARG A 102 8.74 0.24 12.90
C ARG A 102 8.32 -1.19 13.24
N GLU A 103 8.68 -2.17 12.41
CA GLU A 103 8.41 -3.58 12.68
C GLU A 103 9.18 -4.10 13.90
N LEU A 104 10.46 -3.74 14.06
CA LEU A 104 11.27 -4.05 15.23
C LEU A 104 10.68 -3.43 16.51
N ASN A 105 10.24 -2.18 16.43
CA ASN A 105 9.66 -1.47 17.59
C ASN A 105 8.37 -2.15 18.10
N ILE A 106 7.52 -2.67 17.21
CA ILE A 106 6.33 -3.44 17.61
C ILE A 106 6.74 -4.64 18.47
N ARG A 107 7.90 -5.23 18.20
CA ARG A 107 8.45 -6.41 18.90
C ARG A 107 9.35 -6.05 20.08
N LYS A 108 9.61 -4.77 20.29
CA LYS A 108 10.51 -4.25 21.33
C LYS A 108 11.94 -4.80 21.22
N ILE A 109 12.43 -4.98 19.99
CA ILE A 109 13.80 -5.38 19.67
C ILE A 109 14.45 -4.30 18.80
N THR A 110 15.78 -4.20 18.84
CA THR A 110 16.56 -3.16 18.14
C THR A 110 17.61 -3.73 17.19
N SER A 111 17.67 -5.04 17.08
CA SER A 111 18.65 -5.70 16.20
C SER A 111 18.06 -6.97 15.58
N GLY A 112 18.65 -7.43 14.48
CA GLY A 112 18.26 -8.68 13.82
C GLY A 112 18.84 -8.82 12.43
N LYS A 113 18.70 -10.04 11.88
CA LYS A 113 19.02 -10.35 10.49
C LYS A 113 17.76 -10.33 9.66
N PHE A 114 17.81 -9.66 8.51
CA PHE A 114 16.65 -9.42 7.67
C PHE A 114 16.85 -9.91 6.24
N ARG A 115 15.80 -10.54 5.71
CA ARG A 115 15.57 -10.69 4.28
C ARG A 115 14.44 -9.74 3.89
N ILE A 116 14.74 -8.80 3.01
CA ILE A 116 13.75 -7.83 2.52
C ILE A 116 12.99 -8.46 1.35
N ALA A 117 11.68 -8.52 1.43
CA ALA A 117 10.80 -8.91 0.35
C ALA A 117 10.06 -7.66 -0.15
N ALA A 118 10.37 -7.20 -1.35
CA ALA A 118 9.82 -5.97 -1.91
C ALA A 118 9.20 -6.21 -3.29
N GLY A 119 8.62 -5.18 -3.89
CA GLY A 119 8.01 -5.32 -5.20
C GLY A 119 8.15 -4.14 -6.12
N LEU A 120 8.02 -4.45 -7.41
CA LEU A 120 7.96 -3.51 -8.51
C LEU A 120 6.64 -3.65 -9.26
N PRO A 121 6.17 -2.58 -9.93
CA PRO A 121 5.05 -2.68 -10.87
C PRO A 121 5.25 -3.84 -11.85
N LEU A 122 4.15 -4.48 -12.24
CA LEU A 122 4.17 -5.70 -13.05
C LEU A 122 5.06 -5.61 -14.30
N THR A 123 4.99 -4.48 -14.99
CA THR A 123 5.73 -4.23 -16.24
C THR A 123 7.22 -3.94 -16.02
N TRP A 124 7.66 -3.62 -14.80
CA TRP A 124 9.04 -3.22 -14.50
C TRP A 124 9.89 -4.34 -13.91
N VAL A 125 9.25 -5.37 -13.33
CA VAL A 125 9.94 -6.46 -12.62
C VAL A 125 11.00 -7.13 -13.51
N SER A 126 10.70 -7.38 -14.78
CA SER A 126 11.63 -8.08 -15.68
C SER A 126 12.91 -7.28 -15.97
N GLY A 127 12.82 -5.95 -16.03
CA GLY A 127 13.95 -5.07 -16.35
C GLY A 127 14.74 -4.56 -15.14
N GLN A 128 14.05 -4.32 -14.02
CA GLN A 128 14.64 -3.61 -12.87
C GLN A 128 14.84 -4.49 -11.63
N ARG A 129 14.48 -5.78 -11.67
CA ARG A 129 14.53 -6.68 -10.50
C ARG A 129 15.89 -6.72 -9.82
N ASN A 130 16.96 -6.98 -10.61
CA ASN A 130 18.29 -7.14 -10.06
C ASN A 130 18.83 -5.83 -9.51
N GLU A 131 18.67 -4.75 -10.24
CA GLU A 131 19.09 -3.41 -9.82
C GLU A 131 18.41 -2.98 -8.51
N PHE A 132 17.10 -3.19 -8.40
CA PHE A 132 16.36 -2.88 -7.18
C PHE A 132 16.74 -3.79 -6.01
N LYS A 133 17.06 -5.06 -6.28
CA LYS A 133 17.60 -5.98 -5.27
C LYS A 133 18.95 -5.49 -4.75
N ASP A 134 19.87 -5.14 -5.64
CA ASP A 134 21.22 -4.66 -5.28
C ASP A 134 21.11 -3.32 -4.51
N TYR A 135 20.21 -2.44 -4.92
CA TYR A 135 19.92 -1.20 -4.21
C TYR A 135 19.44 -1.45 -2.77
N LEU A 136 18.55 -2.40 -2.53
CA LEU A 136 18.09 -2.75 -1.18
C LEU A 136 19.19 -3.41 -0.34
N MET A 137 20.19 -4.01 -0.98
CA MET A 137 21.32 -4.69 -0.34
C MET A 137 22.61 -3.87 -0.33
N GLN A 138 22.56 -2.56 -0.66
CA GLN A 138 23.74 -1.70 -0.78
C GLN A 138 24.61 -1.65 0.48
N ASN A 139 24.00 -1.86 1.65
CA ASN A 139 24.70 -2.01 2.93
C ASN A 139 24.22 -3.30 3.60
N ARG A 140 25.14 -4.20 3.90
CA ARG A 140 24.82 -5.47 4.58
C ARG A 140 24.63 -5.29 6.07
N GLU A 141 25.49 -4.53 6.71
CA GLU A 141 25.39 -4.16 8.13
C GLU A 141 25.03 -2.69 8.19
N VAL A 142 23.95 -2.38 8.84
CA VAL A 142 23.39 -1.02 8.91
C VAL A 142 23.13 -0.63 10.34
N GLU A 143 23.76 0.47 10.74
CA GLU A 143 23.45 1.15 11.99
C GLU A 143 22.74 2.46 11.68
N PHE A 144 21.59 2.68 12.29
CA PHE A 144 20.85 3.91 12.14
C PHE A 144 19.99 4.20 13.37
N THR A 145 19.62 5.45 13.56
CA THR A 145 18.70 5.84 14.64
C THR A 145 17.34 6.19 14.05
N PHE A 146 16.27 5.70 14.66
CA PHE A 146 14.91 6.10 14.32
C PHE A 146 14.13 6.45 15.58
N ARG A 147 13.54 7.66 15.62
CA ARG A 147 12.82 8.20 16.79
C ARG A 147 13.67 8.13 18.09
N GLY A 148 14.95 8.41 17.99
CA GLY A 148 15.88 8.35 19.11
C GLY A 148 16.34 6.97 19.56
N THR A 149 15.86 5.90 18.93
CA THR A 149 16.27 4.52 19.20
C THR A 149 17.31 4.08 18.17
N LEU A 150 18.44 3.52 18.64
CA LEU A 150 19.49 2.98 17.80
C LEU A 150 19.14 1.55 17.37
N TYR A 151 19.29 1.26 16.09
CA TYR A 151 19.06 -0.05 15.48
C TYR A 151 20.33 -0.58 14.82
N HIS A 152 20.57 -1.90 14.97
CA HIS A 152 21.64 -2.63 14.30
C HIS A 152 21.01 -3.76 13.45
N VAL A 153 21.09 -3.65 12.16
CA VAL A 153 20.38 -4.52 11.21
C VAL A 153 21.38 -5.15 10.25
N GLU A 154 21.33 -6.49 10.11
CA GLU A 154 22.05 -7.21 9.07
C GLU A 154 21.08 -7.56 7.94
N ILE A 155 21.27 -7.03 6.72
CA ILE A 155 20.47 -7.35 5.54
C ILE A 155 21.15 -8.52 4.82
N VAL A 156 20.64 -9.73 5.03
CA VAL A 156 21.21 -10.96 4.48
C VAL A 156 20.74 -11.29 3.07
N GLY A 157 19.68 -10.65 2.59
CA GLY A 157 19.13 -10.87 1.26
C GLY A 157 17.96 -9.96 0.92
N ALA A 158 17.66 -9.86 -0.37
CA ALA A 158 16.48 -9.19 -0.87
C ALA A 158 15.81 -9.99 -1.99
N ASP A 159 14.49 -9.96 -2.03
CA ASP A 159 13.64 -10.57 -3.04
C ASP A 159 12.71 -9.53 -3.63
N VAL A 160 12.53 -9.56 -4.95
CA VAL A 160 11.68 -8.62 -5.67
C VAL A 160 10.60 -9.37 -6.43
N PHE A 161 9.34 -9.02 -6.14
CA PHE A 161 8.14 -9.65 -6.67
C PHE A 161 7.28 -8.66 -7.48
N PRO A 162 6.37 -9.17 -8.34
CA PRO A 162 5.36 -8.32 -8.98
C PRO A 162 4.36 -7.78 -7.96
N GLN A 163 4.13 -6.47 -7.96
CA GLN A 163 3.04 -5.85 -7.20
C GLN A 163 1.68 -6.40 -7.65
N GLY A 164 0.69 -6.37 -6.76
CA GLY A 164 -0.65 -6.88 -7.02
C GLY A 164 -0.75 -8.40 -6.89
N PHE A 165 0.01 -9.18 -7.67
CA PHE A 165 0.00 -10.64 -7.59
C PHE A 165 0.35 -11.16 -6.20
N ALA A 166 1.33 -10.55 -5.55
CA ALA A 166 1.76 -10.94 -4.22
C ALA A 166 0.60 -10.92 -3.21
N ALA A 167 -0.30 -9.93 -3.30
CA ALA A 167 -1.43 -9.77 -2.38
C ALA A 167 -2.45 -10.93 -2.40
N VAL A 168 -2.37 -11.81 -3.38
CA VAL A 168 -3.26 -12.98 -3.52
C VAL A 168 -2.48 -14.30 -3.59
N ALA A 169 -1.16 -14.26 -3.41
CA ALA A 169 -0.29 -15.43 -3.56
C ALA A 169 -0.61 -16.55 -2.56
N ASP A 170 -1.03 -16.22 -1.35
CA ASP A 170 -1.42 -17.16 -0.29
C ASP A 170 -2.78 -17.81 -0.54
N ARG A 171 -3.63 -17.23 -1.38
CA ARG A 171 -4.99 -17.67 -1.68
C ARG A 171 -5.22 -18.06 -3.15
N LEU A 172 -4.18 -18.35 -3.91
CA LEU A 172 -4.31 -18.75 -5.32
C LEU A 172 -5.21 -19.98 -5.54
N SER A 173 -5.41 -20.81 -4.50
CA SER A 173 -6.35 -21.94 -4.53
C SER A 173 -7.80 -21.54 -4.81
N GLU A 174 -8.18 -20.30 -4.51
CA GLU A 174 -9.53 -19.75 -4.72
C GLU A 174 -9.77 -19.34 -6.19
N PHE A 175 -8.70 -19.12 -6.95
CA PHE A 175 -8.76 -18.64 -8.34
C PHE A 175 -8.97 -19.79 -9.33
N LYS A 176 -10.25 -20.20 -9.49
CA LYS A 176 -10.66 -21.19 -10.48
C LYS A 176 -11.12 -20.50 -11.76
N GLY A 177 -10.74 -21.04 -12.91
CA GLY A 177 -11.03 -20.46 -14.21
C GLY A 177 -10.39 -19.09 -14.41
N VAL A 178 -10.99 -18.26 -15.26
CA VAL A 178 -10.47 -16.93 -15.60
C VAL A 178 -10.95 -15.89 -14.57
N ASN A 179 -10.00 -15.17 -14.01
CA ASN A 179 -10.24 -14.10 -13.04
C ASN A 179 -9.42 -12.87 -13.41
N MET A 180 -9.91 -11.70 -13.07
CA MET A 180 -9.16 -10.45 -13.16
C MET A 180 -8.80 -9.95 -11.77
N LEU A 181 -7.56 -9.55 -11.59
CA LEU A 181 -7.05 -8.86 -10.41
C LEU A 181 -6.89 -7.38 -10.76
N CYS A 182 -7.38 -6.49 -9.89
CA CYS A 182 -7.28 -5.05 -10.02
C CYS A 182 -6.71 -4.46 -8.72
N ASP A 183 -5.46 -4.02 -8.77
CA ASP A 183 -4.78 -3.35 -7.64
C ASP A 183 -4.80 -1.83 -7.86
N ILE A 184 -5.60 -1.12 -7.06
CA ILE A 184 -5.77 0.33 -7.16
C ILE A 184 -4.89 0.99 -6.09
N GLY A 185 -3.76 1.52 -6.54
CA GLY A 185 -2.83 2.29 -5.73
C GLY A 185 -3.18 3.78 -5.66
N ASN A 186 -2.23 4.58 -5.16
CA ASN A 186 -2.37 6.03 -5.14
C ASN A 186 -2.27 6.64 -6.55
N GLY A 187 -1.23 6.28 -7.31
CA GLY A 187 -0.96 6.85 -8.64
C GLY A 187 -1.40 5.97 -9.81
N THR A 188 -1.53 4.66 -9.59
CA THR A 188 -1.75 3.68 -10.66
C THR A 188 -2.79 2.64 -10.29
N MET A 189 -3.39 2.07 -11.31
CA MET A 189 -4.19 0.85 -11.27
C MET A 189 -3.44 -0.24 -12.06
N ASN A 190 -3.12 -1.36 -11.40
CA ASN A 190 -2.51 -2.51 -12.03
C ASN A 190 -3.58 -3.58 -12.26
N ILE A 191 -3.61 -4.12 -13.48
CA ILE A 191 -4.58 -5.13 -13.92
C ILE A 191 -3.81 -6.38 -14.32
N MET A 192 -4.27 -7.54 -13.88
CA MET A 192 -3.68 -8.84 -14.20
C MET A 192 -4.77 -9.88 -14.39
N PHE A 193 -4.58 -10.76 -15.37
CA PHE A 193 -5.39 -11.97 -15.49
C PHE A 193 -4.74 -13.14 -14.75
N ILE A 194 -5.58 -13.91 -14.06
CA ILE A 194 -5.20 -15.16 -13.40
C ILE A 194 -6.12 -16.25 -13.95
N ASN A 195 -5.55 -17.25 -14.60
CA ASN A 195 -6.28 -18.40 -15.10
C ASN A 195 -5.83 -19.67 -14.36
N ASP A 196 -6.78 -20.35 -13.72
CA ASP A 196 -6.55 -21.57 -12.95
C ASP A 196 -5.31 -21.45 -12.04
N LYS A 197 -5.32 -20.43 -11.16
CA LYS A 197 -4.28 -20.15 -10.15
C LYS A 197 -2.95 -19.61 -10.70
N LYS A 198 -2.84 -19.38 -12.01
CA LYS A 198 -1.60 -18.90 -12.63
C LYS A 198 -1.80 -17.53 -13.26
N PRO A 199 -0.88 -16.58 -13.04
CA PRO A 199 -0.91 -15.33 -13.78
C PRO A 199 -0.71 -15.60 -15.27
N VAL A 200 -1.43 -14.87 -16.12
CA VAL A 200 -1.36 -14.99 -17.58
C VAL A 200 -0.31 -13.99 -18.09
N PRO A 201 0.87 -14.45 -18.53
CA PRO A 201 1.88 -13.56 -19.10
C PRO A 201 1.32 -12.82 -20.33
N GLY A 202 1.65 -11.53 -20.45
CA GLY A 202 1.16 -10.69 -21.56
C GLY A 202 -0.18 -10.00 -21.29
N ASN A 203 -0.98 -10.46 -20.32
CA ASN A 203 -2.24 -9.84 -19.93
C ASN A 203 -2.09 -9.11 -18.59
N MET A 204 -1.10 -8.21 -18.53
CA MET A 204 -0.77 -7.37 -17.40
C MET A 204 -0.66 -5.93 -17.85
N PHE A 205 -1.40 -5.04 -17.21
CA PHE A 205 -1.51 -3.64 -17.61
C PHE A 205 -1.32 -2.72 -16.41
N THR A 206 -0.78 -1.54 -16.64
CA THR A 206 -0.65 -0.48 -15.65
C THR A 206 -1.23 0.80 -16.22
N GLU A 207 -2.27 1.33 -15.57
CA GLU A 207 -2.95 2.56 -15.92
C GLU A 207 -2.63 3.65 -14.91
N LYS A 208 -2.46 4.90 -15.36
CA LYS A 208 -2.42 6.07 -14.48
C LYS A 208 -3.84 6.43 -14.00
N TYR A 209 -4.44 5.55 -13.20
CA TYR A 209 -5.83 5.66 -12.76
C TYR A 209 -5.96 5.20 -11.30
N GLY A 210 -5.29 5.89 -10.38
CA GLY A 210 -5.29 5.62 -8.95
C GLY A 210 -6.15 6.60 -8.16
N THR A 211 -6.07 6.55 -6.83
CA THR A 211 -6.86 7.42 -5.94
C THR A 211 -6.50 8.89 -6.06
N HIS A 212 -5.25 9.21 -6.40
CA HIS A 212 -4.80 10.59 -6.58
C HIS A 212 -5.50 11.29 -7.75
N GLN A 213 -5.70 10.59 -8.87
CA GLN A 213 -6.44 11.14 -10.01
C GLN A 213 -7.91 11.40 -9.66
N CYS A 214 -8.53 10.52 -8.86
CA CYS A 214 -9.86 10.74 -8.32
C CYS A 214 -9.90 12.01 -7.44
N LEU A 215 -8.92 12.18 -6.56
CA LEU A 215 -8.78 13.34 -5.69
C LEU A 215 -8.67 14.65 -6.51
N LEU A 216 -7.86 14.64 -7.56
CA LEU A 216 -7.72 15.81 -8.46
C LEU A 216 -9.05 16.12 -9.16
N ALA A 217 -9.77 15.11 -9.67
CA ALA A 217 -11.08 15.29 -10.29
C ALA A 217 -12.10 15.88 -9.30
N VAL A 218 -12.10 15.41 -8.05
CA VAL A 218 -12.96 15.97 -6.98
C VAL A 218 -12.61 17.43 -6.71
N ARG A 219 -11.32 17.77 -6.56
CA ARG A 219 -10.88 19.16 -6.32
C ARG A 219 -11.31 20.10 -7.44
N GLU A 220 -11.15 19.66 -8.68
CA GLU A 220 -11.55 20.43 -9.86
C GLU A 220 -13.07 20.64 -9.87
N ASN A 221 -13.86 19.61 -9.61
CA ASN A 221 -15.31 19.70 -9.62
C ASN A 221 -15.86 20.56 -8.48
N VAL A 222 -15.31 20.44 -7.26
CA VAL A 222 -15.64 21.31 -6.13
C VAL A 222 -15.31 22.78 -6.45
N MET A 223 -14.15 23.05 -7.01
CA MET A 223 -13.79 24.40 -7.43
C MET A 223 -14.78 24.94 -8.47
N ARG A 224 -15.19 24.14 -9.44
CA ARG A 224 -16.14 24.52 -10.48
C ARG A 224 -17.53 24.80 -9.95
N VAL A 225 -18.03 24.01 -8.99
CA VAL A 225 -19.41 24.09 -8.48
C VAL A 225 -19.54 25.07 -7.32
N HIS A 226 -18.57 25.04 -6.39
CA HIS A 226 -18.65 25.79 -5.13
C HIS A 226 -17.65 26.97 -5.06
N HIS A 227 -16.83 27.18 -6.10
CA HIS A 227 -15.82 28.24 -6.18
C HIS A 227 -14.85 28.28 -4.99
N THR A 228 -14.55 27.12 -4.42
CA THR A 228 -13.66 26.96 -3.27
C THR A 228 -12.86 25.67 -3.34
N THR A 229 -11.87 25.53 -2.45
CA THR A 229 -11.06 24.32 -2.31
C THR A 229 -11.54 23.48 -1.14
N VAL A 230 -11.32 22.16 -1.21
CA VAL A 230 -11.57 21.21 -0.11
C VAL A 230 -10.25 20.57 0.29
N ASP A 231 -10.05 20.46 1.60
CA ASP A 231 -8.90 19.78 2.18
C ASP A 231 -8.85 18.30 1.77
N GLU A 232 -7.65 17.82 1.49
CA GLU A 232 -7.42 16.43 1.07
C GLU A 232 -7.88 15.42 2.10
N ALA A 233 -7.73 15.74 3.40
CA ALA A 233 -8.16 14.84 4.47
C ALA A 233 -9.67 14.62 4.46
N ILE A 234 -10.46 15.64 4.10
CA ILE A 234 -11.92 15.54 3.96
C ILE A 234 -12.26 14.63 2.79
N ILE A 235 -11.64 14.84 1.62
CA ILE A 235 -11.88 14.02 0.43
C ILE A 235 -11.50 12.56 0.72
N ASN A 236 -10.33 12.31 1.31
CA ASN A 236 -9.88 10.97 1.67
C ASN A 236 -10.80 10.30 2.70
N ARG A 237 -11.42 11.07 3.60
CA ARG A 237 -12.44 10.56 4.52
C ARG A 237 -13.68 10.08 3.77
N VAL A 238 -14.17 10.88 2.81
CA VAL A 238 -15.29 10.48 1.95
C VAL A 238 -14.93 9.23 1.13
N PHE A 239 -13.75 9.17 0.55
CA PHE A 239 -13.30 7.98 -0.21
C PHE A 239 -13.31 6.71 0.65
N ARG A 240 -12.82 6.81 1.88
CA ARG A 240 -12.70 5.68 2.80
C ARG A 240 -14.03 5.21 3.37
N PHE A 241 -14.93 6.13 3.72
CA PHE A 241 -16.14 5.84 4.48
C PHE A 241 -17.44 6.07 3.71
N GLY A 242 -17.39 6.61 2.48
CA GLY A 242 -18.57 7.01 1.70
C GLY A 242 -19.21 8.30 2.21
N THR A 243 -18.72 8.88 3.31
CA THR A 243 -19.31 10.07 3.95
C THR A 243 -18.27 10.85 4.77
N ALA A 244 -18.58 12.11 5.10
CA ALA A 244 -17.87 12.96 6.04
C ALA A 244 -18.87 13.92 6.72
N ASP A 245 -18.46 14.51 7.84
CA ASP A 245 -19.23 15.56 8.53
C ASP A 245 -18.98 16.92 7.86
N ILE A 246 -19.68 17.15 6.75
CA ILE A 246 -19.64 18.36 5.92
C ILE A 246 -21.05 18.68 5.40
N MET A 247 -21.23 19.87 4.83
CA MET A 247 -22.50 20.26 4.21
C MET A 247 -22.89 19.30 3.08
N GLU A 248 -24.19 19.00 2.98
CA GLU A 248 -24.73 17.97 2.08
C GLU A 248 -24.44 18.23 0.60
N ASP A 249 -24.44 19.48 0.16
CA ASP A 249 -24.16 19.87 -1.22
C ASP A 249 -22.69 19.59 -1.59
N TYR A 250 -21.74 19.82 -0.66
CA TYR A 250 -20.34 19.44 -0.84
C TYR A 250 -20.16 17.92 -0.86
N LEU A 251 -20.79 17.23 0.10
CA LEU A 251 -20.74 15.77 0.15
C LEU A 251 -21.26 15.16 -1.16
N LYS A 252 -22.40 15.68 -1.66
CA LYS A 252 -22.99 15.24 -2.93
C LYS A 252 -22.02 15.46 -4.10
N THR A 253 -21.40 16.63 -4.21
CA THR A 253 -20.44 16.92 -5.29
C THR A 253 -19.25 15.95 -5.25
N ILE A 254 -18.71 15.65 -4.07
CA ILE A 254 -17.60 14.70 -3.89
C ILE A 254 -18.03 13.29 -4.26
N THR A 255 -19.18 12.82 -3.75
CA THR A 255 -19.67 11.46 -3.99
C THR A 255 -20.08 11.22 -5.45
N ASP A 256 -20.73 12.19 -6.09
CA ASP A 256 -21.09 12.10 -7.51
C ASP A 256 -19.83 11.98 -8.38
N THR A 257 -18.81 12.82 -8.10
CA THR A 257 -17.52 12.77 -8.83
C THR A 257 -16.81 11.45 -8.62
N ALA A 258 -16.77 10.93 -7.38
CA ALA A 258 -16.17 9.65 -7.09
C ALA A 258 -16.91 8.49 -7.78
N THR A 259 -18.23 8.56 -7.86
CA THR A 259 -19.07 7.56 -8.56
C THR A 259 -18.78 7.56 -10.06
N GLU A 260 -18.67 8.73 -10.68
CA GLU A 260 -18.30 8.85 -12.09
C GLU A 260 -16.90 8.31 -12.34
N TYR A 261 -15.93 8.64 -11.45
CA TYR A 261 -14.57 8.11 -11.53
C TYR A 261 -14.52 6.58 -11.47
N VAL A 262 -15.29 5.99 -10.55
CA VAL A 262 -15.38 4.52 -10.41
C VAL A 262 -16.05 3.88 -11.63
N ALA A 263 -17.05 4.51 -12.22
CA ALA A 263 -17.60 4.05 -13.49
C ALA A 263 -16.53 4.03 -14.60
N GLY A 264 -15.64 5.01 -14.61
CA GLY A 264 -14.44 5.05 -15.48
C GLY A 264 -13.45 3.92 -15.20
N ILE A 265 -13.26 3.50 -13.93
CA ILE A 265 -12.46 2.30 -13.60
C ILE A 265 -13.08 1.07 -14.28
N PHE A 266 -14.37 0.81 -14.10
CA PHE A 266 -15.04 -0.33 -14.71
C PHE A 266 -15.03 -0.27 -16.25
N GLN A 267 -15.09 0.92 -16.84
CA GLN A 267 -14.92 1.07 -18.29
C GLN A 267 -13.54 0.60 -18.74
N ARG A 268 -12.45 1.03 -18.07
CA ARG A 268 -11.08 0.60 -18.38
C ARG A 268 -10.89 -0.90 -18.18
N LEU A 269 -11.46 -1.47 -17.13
CA LEU A 269 -11.43 -2.92 -16.94
C LEU A 269 -12.09 -3.64 -18.14
N ARG A 270 -13.19 -3.12 -18.69
CA ARG A 270 -13.84 -3.68 -19.90
C ARG A 270 -13.00 -3.48 -21.16
N GLU A 271 -12.29 -2.37 -21.29
CA GLU A 271 -11.32 -2.15 -22.39
C GLU A 271 -10.18 -3.17 -22.33
N HIS A 272 -9.83 -3.65 -21.13
CA HIS A 272 -8.93 -4.79 -20.89
C HIS A 272 -9.68 -6.13 -20.79
N GLU A 273 -10.77 -6.30 -21.51
CA GLU A 273 -11.52 -7.57 -21.67
C GLU A 273 -12.20 -8.11 -20.40
N TYR A 274 -12.39 -7.30 -19.35
CA TYR A 274 -13.19 -7.71 -18.21
C TYR A 274 -14.65 -7.95 -18.61
N ASN A 275 -15.12 -9.19 -18.40
CA ASN A 275 -16.51 -9.54 -18.58
C ASN A 275 -17.10 -10.05 -17.24
N PRO A 276 -17.97 -9.26 -16.56
CA PRO A 276 -18.50 -9.64 -15.25
C PRO A 276 -19.38 -10.90 -15.27
N LYS A 277 -19.88 -11.31 -16.45
CA LYS A 277 -20.67 -12.54 -16.60
C LYS A 277 -19.80 -13.80 -16.69
N LEU A 278 -18.54 -13.66 -17.13
CA LEU A 278 -17.66 -14.81 -17.43
C LEU A 278 -16.55 -14.98 -16.39
N MET A 279 -16.11 -13.89 -15.73
CA MET A 279 -14.98 -13.94 -14.81
C MET A 279 -15.27 -13.22 -13.50
N ARG A 280 -14.53 -13.55 -12.46
CA ARG A 280 -14.53 -12.84 -11.18
C ARG A 280 -13.53 -11.69 -11.21
N LEU A 281 -13.82 -10.63 -10.44
CA LEU A 281 -12.92 -9.52 -10.21
C LEU A 281 -12.47 -9.53 -8.75
N TYR A 282 -11.16 -9.46 -8.53
CA TYR A 282 -10.55 -9.26 -7.22
C TYR A 282 -9.95 -7.87 -7.17
N VAL A 283 -10.47 -7.03 -6.28
CA VAL A 283 -10.02 -5.64 -6.10
C VAL A 283 -9.22 -5.56 -4.82
N LEU A 284 -8.07 -4.90 -4.87
CA LEU A 284 -7.18 -4.68 -3.74
C LEU A 284 -6.49 -3.31 -3.84
N GLY A 285 -5.61 -3.03 -2.87
CA GLY A 285 -4.91 -1.77 -2.77
C GLY A 285 -5.69 -0.70 -2.00
N GLY A 286 -5.05 0.44 -1.73
CA GLY A 286 -5.65 1.53 -0.96
C GLY A 286 -6.89 2.17 -1.61
N GLY A 287 -7.04 2.02 -2.94
CA GLY A 287 -8.18 2.51 -3.70
C GLY A 287 -9.36 1.54 -3.79
N SER A 288 -9.28 0.34 -3.20
CA SER A 288 -10.39 -0.62 -3.14
C SER A 288 -11.64 -0.02 -2.50
N CYS A 289 -11.47 0.88 -1.54
CA CYS A 289 -12.57 1.61 -0.89
C CYS A 289 -13.40 2.46 -1.87
N LEU A 290 -12.82 2.95 -2.98
CA LEU A 290 -13.57 3.66 -4.01
C LEU A 290 -14.59 2.72 -4.67
N ILE A 291 -14.15 1.51 -5.06
CA ILE A 291 -15.05 0.51 -5.66
C ILE A 291 -16.15 0.14 -4.66
N ARG A 292 -15.80 -0.12 -3.40
CA ARG A 292 -16.76 -0.50 -2.36
C ARG A 292 -17.82 0.57 -2.13
N ASN A 293 -17.42 1.85 -2.02
CA ASN A 293 -18.32 2.92 -1.60
C ASN A 293 -19.08 3.56 -2.78
N PHE A 294 -18.54 3.51 -4.00
CA PHE A 294 -19.09 4.23 -5.15
C PHE A 294 -19.30 3.35 -6.39
N GLY A 295 -18.97 2.05 -6.32
CA GLY A 295 -19.14 1.13 -7.44
C GLY A 295 -20.53 0.51 -7.50
N VAL A 296 -20.96 0.22 -8.74
CA VAL A 296 -22.14 -0.62 -9.01
C VAL A 296 -21.64 -1.93 -9.62
N TYR A 297 -21.77 -3.03 -8.88
CA TYR A 297 -21.27 -4.33 -9.27
C TYR A 297 -22.06 -5.48 -8.63
N ASP A 298 -21.89 -6.69 -9.14
CA ASP A 298 -22.45 -7.91 -8.55
C ASP A 298 -21.50 -8.42 -7.43
N GLU A 299 -21.92 -8.31 -6.18
CA GLU A 299 -21.16 -8.73 -5.00
C GLU A 299 -20.80 -10.23 -5.01
N THR A 300 -21.53 -11.06 -5.75
CA THR A 300 -21.21 -12.48 -5.91
C THR A 300 -20.02 -12.71 -6.84
N ARG A 301 -19.66 -11.72 -7.66
CA ARG A 301 -18.62 -11.79 -8.70
C ARG A 301 -17.41 -10.89 -8.42
N VAL A 302 -17.55 -9.93 -7.51
CA VAL A 302 -16.49 -8.99 -7.13
C VAL A 302 -16.09 -9.25 -5.67
N THR A 303 -14.82 -9.49 -5.44
CA THR A 303 -14.23 -9.62 -4.10
C THR A 303 -13.35 -8.42 -3.85
N ILE A 304 -13.59 -7.71 -2.75
CA ILE A 304 -12.79 -6.55 -2.33
C ILE A 304 -11.95 -6.95 -1.12
N ASN A 305 -10.62 -6.78 -1.24
CA ASN A 305 -9.72 -6.96 -0.13
C ASN A 305 -9.41 -5.59 0.51
N ASP A 306 -9.93 -5.40 1.72
CA ASP A 306 -9.75 -4.16 2.49
C ASP A 306 -8.42 -4.10 3.27
N ASP A 307 -7.63 -5.17 3.27
CA ASP A 307 -6.32 -5.17 3.91
C ASP A 307 -5.31 -4.38 3.06
N ILE A 308 -5.06 -3.15 3.46
CA ILE A 308 -4.10 -2.27 2.77
C ILE A 308 -2.66 -2.81 2.82
N CYS A 309 -2.36 -3.75 3.73
CA CYS A 309 -1.06 -4.40 3.90
C CYS A 309 -0.97 -5.74 3.13
N ALA A 310 -2.01 -6.16 2.41
CA ALA A 310 -2.06 -7.46 1.74
C ALA A 310 -0.88 -7.71 0.81
N THR A 311 -0.43 -6.69 0.08
CA THR A 311 0.73 -6.80 -0.83
C THR A 311 2.03 -7.08 -0.06
N ALA A 312 2.28 -6.35 1.03
CA ALA A 312 3.46 -6.57 1.87
C ALA A 312 3.46 -7.97 2.52
N LYS A 313 2.31 -8.40 3.05
CA LYS A 313 2.12 -9.76 3.59
C LYS A 313 2.35 -10.83 2.52
N GLY A 314 1.90 -10.58 1.31
CA GLY A 314 2.12 -11.46 0.18
C GLY A 314 3.60 -11.57 -0.22
N TYR A 315 4.36 -10.49 -0.11
CA TYR A 315 5.82 -10.55 -0.31
C TYR A 315 6.49 -11.43 0.74
N GLU A 316 6.11 -11.29 2.03
CA GLU A 316 6.61 -12.16 3.09
C GLU A 316 6.29 -13.63 2.82
N TYR A 317 5.06 -13.91 2.38
CA TYR A 317 4.63 -15.28 2.04
C TYR A 317 5.48 -15.86 0.88
N LEU A 318 5.65 -15.11 -0.19
CA LEU A 318 6.44 -15.56 -1.35
C LEU A 318 7.92 -15.78 -0.99
N ALA A 319 8.52 -14.88 -0.22
CA ALA A 319 9.89 -15.02 0.22
C ALA A 319 10.08 -16.22 1.17
N GLU A 320 9.12 -16.46 2.06
CA GLU A 320 9.09 -17.65 2.92
C GLU A 320 9.04 -18.94 2.10
N VAL A 321 8.15 -19.03 1.11
CA VAL A 321 8.03 -20.17 0.21
C VAL A 321 9.33 -20.42 -0.55
N ASN A 322 9.92 -19.37 -1.12
CA ASN A 322 11.18 -19.46 -1.84
C ASN A 322 12.33 -19.93 -0.95
N THR A 323 12.39 -19.45 0.30
CA THR A 323 13.43 -19.85 1.26
C THR A 323 13.28 -21.33 1.64
N LYS A 324 12.06 -21.79 1.92
CA LYS A 324 11.77 -23.18 2.30
C LYS A 324 12.03 -24.17 1.15
N HIS A 325 11.78 -23.79 -0.08
CA HIS A 325 12.01 -24.64 -1.26
C HIS A 325 13.44 -24.60 -1.80
N GLY A 326 14.35 -23.88 -1.14
CA GLY A 326 15.76 -23.88 -1.51
C GLY A 326 16.07 -23.16 -2.83
N VAL A 327 15.23 -22.22 -3.26
CA VAL A 327 15.44 -21.41 -4.47
C VAL A 327 16.72 -20.56 -4.39
N TYR A 328 17.30 -20.44 -3.20
CA TYR A 328 18.52 -19.66 -2.90
C TYR A 328 19.75 -20.52 -2.55
N ARG A 329 19.78 -21.77 -3.00
CA ARG A 329 20.99 -22.62 -2.87
C ARG A 329 21.94 -22.43 -4.03
#